data_87d39d605fa9f165db092cc3967cd0dc
#
_entry.id   87d39d605fa9f165db092cc3967cd0dc
#
_cell.length_a   1.000
_cell.length_b   1.000
_cell.length_c   1.000
_cell.angle_alpha   90.00
_cell.angle_beta   90.00
_cell.angle_gamma   90.00
#
_symmetry.space_group_name_H-M   'P 1'
#
loop_
_entity.id
_entity.type
_entity.pdbx_description
1 polymer ?
#
loop_
_entity_poly.entity_id
_entity_poly.type
_entity_poly.pdbx_seq_one_letter_code
_entity_poly.pdbx_strand_id
1 'polypeptide(L)'
;AVVREEMNRAGAIEMAMPSIQPKELWEETGRWAKFGPQLLKIRDRKEQDYCFTPTAEEAVTDFFRQEVASYKQLPVNFYQVTTKFRDEIRPRFGVMRAREFVMKDAYSFHIDDDSLHAEYRNMYDTYARIFTRLGLKFRAVFADTGAIGGSASHEFHVLADSGEDALAFSETSDYAANVELAEALAPGARPAPAEALRDIDTPTQKTCEDVAALMGIALARTAKSI
;
A
#
# COMPACT_ATOMS: atom_id res chain seq x y z
N ALA A 1 3.54 -9.54 -21.08
CA ALA A 1 3.45 -10.99 -21.25
C ALA A 1 3.33 -11.68 -19.88
N VAL A 2 4.39 -11.79 -19.07
CA VAL A 2 4.43 -12.60 -17.82
C VAL A 2 3.26 -12.31 -16.88
N VAL A 3 2.97 -11.05 -16.60
CA VAL A 3 1.87 -10.65 -15.69
C VAL A 3 0.51 -11.16 -16.21
N ARG A 4 0.21 -10.93 -17.48
CA ARG A 4 -1.06 -11.41 -18.08
C ARG A 4 -1.18 -12.93 -18.05
N GLU A 5 -0.11 -13.64 -18.37
CA GLU A 5 -0.10 -15.11 -18.36
C GLU A 5 -0.40 -15.66 -16.96
N GLU A 6 0.21 -15.10 -15.92
CA GLU A 6 -0.01 -15.54 -14.54
C GLU A 6 -1.38 -15.12 -14.00
N MET A 7 -1.86 -13.93 -14.35
CA MET A 7 -3.21 -13.50 -13.97
C MET A 7 -4.28 -14.38 -14.64
N ASN A 8 -4.13 -14.69 -15.92
CA ASN A 8 -5.04 -15.58 -16.64
C ASN A 8 -4.98 -17.01 -16.07
N ARG A 9 -3.77 -17.50 -15.72
CA ARG A 9 -3.61 -18.80 -15.06
C ARG A 9 -4.31 -18.85 -13.70
N ALA A 10 -4.32 -17.75 -12.97
CA ALA A 10 -5.03 -17.62 -11.70
C ALA A 10 -6.56 -17.56 -11.84
N GLY A 11 -7.09 -17.51 -13.06
CA GLY A 11 -8.52 -17.44 -13.34
C GLY A 11 -9.09 -16.01 -13.35
N ALA A 12 -8.25 -14.99 -13.26
CA ALA A 12 -8.70 -13.61 -13.33
C ALA A 12 -9.08 -13.18 -14.76
N ILE A 13 -10.07 -12.31 -14.88
CA ILE A 13 -10.65 -11.84 -16.14
C ILE A 13 -10.06 -10.46 -16.48
N GLU A 14 -9.39 -10.34 -17.62
CA GLU A 14 -8.87 -9.04 -18.07
C GLU A 14 -10.00 -8.12 -18.54
N MET A 15 -9.97 -6.88 -18.09
CA MET A 15 -10.89 -5.83 -18.48
C MET A 15 -10.13 -4.52 -18.73
N ALA A 16 -10.81 -3.49 -19.20
CA ALA A 16 -10.27 -2.15 -19.31
C ALA A 16 -11.33 -1.13 -18.87
N MET A 17 -11.05 -0.41 -17.79
CA MET A 17 -11.91 0.66 -17.28
C MET A 17 -11.41 2.01 -17.77
N PRO A 18 -12.31 3.00 -17.91
CA PRO A 18 -11.93 4.37 -18.25
C PRO A 18 -10.93 4.98 -17.27
N SER A 19 -9.91 5.64 -17.80
CA SER A 19 -8.93 6.37 -16.98
C SER A 19 -9.48 7.69 -16.43
N ILE A 20 -10.45 8.29 -17.12
CA ILE A 20 -11.19 9.47 -16.65
C ILE A 20 -12.49 8.97 -16.04
N GLN A 21 -12.70 9.28 -14.79
CA GLN A 21 -13.83 8.78 -14.01
C GLN A 21 -14.66 9.93 -13.45
N PRO A 22 -15.99 9.80 -13.45
CA PRO A 22 -16.88 10.85 -12.94
C PRO A 22 -16.73 10.98 -11.42
N LYS A 23 -16.88 12.22 -10.94
CA LYS A 23 -16.77 12.59 -9.52
C LYS A 23 -17.74 11.80 -8.64
N GLU A 24 -18.93 11.53 -9.14
CA GLU A 24 -20.03 10.90 -8.38
C GLU A 24 -19.64 9.56 -7.79
N LEU A 25 -18.89 8.74 -8.55
CA LEU A 25 -18.38 7.46 -8.06
C LEU A 25 -17.45 7.62 -6.85
N TRP A 26 -16.61 8.66 -6.88
CA TRP A 26 -15.66 8.98 -5.82
C TRP A 26 -16.31 9.66 -4.61
N GLU A 27 -17.42 10.37 -4.83
CA GLU A 27 -18.22 10.94 -3.75
C GLU A 27 -18.99 9.86 -3.00
N GLU A 28 -19.52 8.84 -3.69
CA GLU A 28 -20.22 7.71 -3.09
C GLU A 28 -19.37 7.00 -2.03
N THR A 29 -18.06 6.85 -2.26
CA THR A 29 -17.10 6.26 -1.30
C THR A 29 -16.51 7.27 -0.32
N GLY A 30 -16.78 8.55 -0.49
CA GLY A 30 -16.16 9.64 0.26
C GLY A 30 -14.68 9.90 -0.11
N ARG A 31 -14.14 9.18 -1.10
CA ARG A 31 -12.71 9.28 -1.47
C ARG A 31 -12.41 10.52 -2.30
N TRP A 32 -13.40 11.18 -2.89
CA TRP A 32 -13.19 12.47 -3.56
C TRP A 32 -12.53 13.52 -2.68
N ALA A 33 -12.87 13.56 -1.40
CA ALA A 33 -12.23 14.43 -0.42
C ALA A 33 -11.03 13.75 0.27
N LYS A 34 -11.17 12.50 0.67
CA LYS A 34 -10.18 11.75 1.44
C LYS A 34 -8.86 11.51 0.72
N PHE A 35 -8.89 11.32 -0.62
CA PHE A 35 -7.69 11.06 -1.40
C PHE A 35 -6.74 12.26 -1.45
N GLY A 36 -7.27 13.44 -1.14
CA GLY A 36 -6.49 14.66 -1.00
C GLY A 36 -5.89 15.16 -2.32
N PRO A 37 -4.72 15.84 -2.24
CA PRO A 37 -4.11 16.51 -3.39
C PRO A 37 -3.52 15.54 -4.42
N GLN A 38 -3.32 14.27 -4.08
CA GLN A 38 -2.83 13.27 -5.04
C GLN A 38 -3.86 12.89 -6.11
N LEU A 39 -5.15 13.20 -5.90
CA LEU A 39 -6.20 12.99 -6.89
C LEU A 39 -6.16 14.11 -7.92
N LEU A 40 -5.76 13.80 -9.16
CA LEU A 40 -5.81 14.75 -10.26
C LEU A 40 -7.26 14.99 -10.67
N LYS A 41 -7.82 16.12 -10.25
CA LYS A 41 -9.18 16.55 -10.58
C LYS A 41 -9.19 17.31 -11.90
N ILE A 42 -10.15 16.98 -12.75
CA ILE A 42 -10.29 17.50 -14.10
C ILE A 42 -11.68 18.08 -14.25
N ARG A 43 -11.82 19.16 -15.01
CA ARG A 43 -13.11 19.73 -15.36
C ARG A 43 -13.26 19.74 -16.87
N ASP A 44 -14.40 19.27 -17.36
CA ASP A 44 -14.70 19.28 -18.80
C ASP A 44 -15.25 20.65 -19.25
N ARG A 45 -15.49 20.78 -20.57
CA ARG A 45 -16.05 22.00 -21.16
C ARG A 45 -17.47 22.35 -20.69
N LYS A 46 -18.16 21.41 -20.04
CA LYS A 46 -19.51 21.59 -19.48
C LYS A 46 -19.47 21.84 -17.97
N GLU A 47 -18.30 22.13 -17.44
CA GLU A 47 -18.06 22.37 -16.01
C GLU A 47 -18.35 21.16 -15.10
N GLN A 48 -18.35 19.94 -15.68
CA GLN A 48 -18.49 18.70 -14.91
C GLN A 48 -17.14 18.24 -14.38
N ASP A 49 -17.14 17.78 -13.12
CA ASP A 49 -15.92 17.34 -12.43
C ASP A 49 -15.67 15.85 -12.68
N TYR A 50 -14.42 15.53 -12.97
CA TYR A 50 -13.87 14.20 -13.15
C TYR A 50 -12.54 14.07 -12.41
N CYS A 51 -11.99 12.86 -12.37
CA CYS A 51 -10.59 12.66 -12.00
C CYS A 51 -9.88 11.73 -12.98
N PHE A 52 -8.56 11.86 -13.06
CA PHE A 52 -7.74 10.81 -13.67
C PHE A 52 -7.49 9.75 -12.60
N THR A 53 -7.79 8.50 -12.91
CA THR A 53 -7.81 7.39 -11.96
C THR A 53 -6.44 7.12 -11.33
N PRO A 54 -6.28 7.25 -9.99
CA PRO A 54 -5.09 6.78 -9.27
C PRO A 54 -5.19 5.29 -8.92
N THR A 55 -6.39 4.74 -8.96
CA THR A 55 -6.81 3.36 -8.69
C THR A 55 -8.25 3.21 -9.17
N ALA A 56 -8.82 2.03 -9.30
CA ALA A 56 -10.10 1.85 -9.98
C ALA A 56 -11.18 1.10 -9.17
N GLU A 57 -11.07 1.07 -7.83
CA GLU A 57 -12.04 0.39 -6.97
C GLU A 57 -13.47 0.84 -7.26
N GLU A 58 -13.68 2.15 -7.36
CA GLU A 58 -15.00 2.74 -7.61
C GLU A 58 -15.59 2.27 -8.93
N ALA A 59 -14.82 2.38 -10.01
CA ALA A 59 -15.31 2.05 -11.35
C ALA A 59 -15.52 0.54 -11.53
N VAL A 60 -14.64 -0.29 -10.97
CA VAL A 60 -14.78 -1.75 -11.07
C VAL A 60 -15.93 -2.24 -10.20
N THR A 61 -16.15 -1.64 -9.03
CA THR A 61 -17.29 -1.98 -8.17
C THR A 61 -18.62 -1.56 -8.81
N ASP A 62 -18.64 -0.40 -9.47
CA ASP A 62 -19.84 0.03 -10.21
C ASP A 62 -20.13 -0.91 -11.39
N PHE A 63 -19.12 -1.28 -12.15
CA PHE A 63 -19.23 -2.29 -13.21
C PHE A 63 -19.74 -3.62 -12.66
N PHE A 64 -19.14 -4.13 -11.57
CA PHE A 64 -19.60 -5.36 -10.92
C PHE A 64 -21.07 -5.28 -10.51
N ARG A 65 -21.50 -4.20 -9.91
CA ARG A 65 -22.88 -3.97 -9.46
C ARG A 65 -23.88 -4.02 -10.62
N GLN A 66 -23.47 -3.59 -11.81
CA GLN A 66 -24.33 -3.56 -13.00
C GLN A 66 -24.36 -4.91 -13.74
N GLU A 67 -23.26 -5.64 -13.77
CA GLU A 67 -23.10 -6.84 -14.61
C GLU A 67 -23.36 -8.16 -13.85
N VAL A 68 -23.08 -8.19 -12.54
CA VAL A 68 -23.25 -9.41 -11.73
C VAL A 68 -24.62 -9.43 -11.07
N ALA A 69 -25.50 -10.24 -11.63
CA ALA A 69 -26.90 -10.31 -11.22
C ALA A 69 -27.20 -11.45 -10.23
N SER A 70 -26.25 -12.36 -9.97
CA SER A 70 -26.46 -13.54 -9.13
C SER A 70 -25.22 -13.90 -8.32
N TYR A 71 -25.41 -14.27 -7.05
CA TYR A 71 -24.35 -14.83 -6.22
C TYR A 71 -23.68 -16.09 -6.80
N LYS A 72 -24.35 -16.79 -7.72
CA LYS A 72 -23.80 -17.96 -8.42
C LYS A 72 -22.66 -17.60 -9.39
N GLN A 73 -22.49 -16.31 -9.70
CA GLN A 73 -21.39 -15.81 -10.52
C GLN A 73 -20.14 -15.53 -9.69
N LEU A 74 -20.22 -15.65 -8.36
CA LEU A 74 -19.11 -15.49 -7.44
C LEU A 74 -18.39 -16.83 -7.16
N PRO A 75 -17.09 -16.81 -6.85
CA PRO A 75 -16.22 -15.62 -6.83
C PRO A 75 -15.85 -15.16 -8.25
N VAL A 76 -15.52 -13.88 -8.39
CA VAL A 76 -14.95 -13.34 -9.63
C VAL A 76 -13.81 -12.40 -9.31
N ASN A 77 -12.76 -12.44 -10.13
CA ASN A 77 -11.61 -11.55 -10.04
C ASN A 77 -11.40 -10.86 -11.38
N PHE A 78 -11.52 -9.54 -11.41
CA PHE A 78 -11.24 -8.70 -12.57
C PHE A 78 -9.86 -8.06 -12.44
N TYR A 79 -9.11 -7.98 -13.52
CA TYR A 79 -7.85 -7.23 -13.52
C TYR A 79 -7.71 -6.38 -14.79
N GLN A 80 -6.89 -5.37 -14.69
CA GLN A 80 -6.52 -4.53 -15.83
C GLN A 80 -5.03 -4.18 -15.79
N VAL A 81 -4.50 -3.80 -16.95
CA VAL A 81 -3.15 -3.24 -17.09
C VAL A 81 -3.31 -1.88 -17.76
N THR A 82 -3.35 -0.83 -16.96
CA THR A 82 -3.71 0.52 -17.43
C THR A 82 -2.81 1.59 -16.81
N THR A 83 -2.77 2.74 -17.46
CA THR A 83 -2.11 3.93 -16.92
C THR A 83 -2.89 4.46 -15.73
N LYS A 84 -2.15 4.80 -14.66
CA LYS A 84 -2.63 5.51 -13.49
C LYS A 84 -1.90 6.84 -13.34
N PHE A 85 -2.52 7.77 -12.64
CA PHE A 85 -1.92 9.04 -12.31
C PHE A 85 -2.12 9.36 -10.82
N ARG A 86 -1.03 9.71 -10.15
CA ARG A 86 -1.04 10.25 -8.79
C ARG A 86 -0.25 11.54 -8.79
N ASP A 87 -0.86 12.64 -8.36
CA ASP A 87 -0.22 13.95 -8.31
C ASP A 87 0.79 14.02 -7.16
N GLU A 88 1.85 13.21 -7.28
CA GLU A 88 2.91 13.09 -6.31
C GLU A 88 3.69 14.40 -6.20
N ILE A 89 3.79 14.94 -4.98
CA ILE A 89 4.47 16.21 -4.72
C ILE A 89 5.98 16.11 -4.96
N ARG A 90 6.57 14.93 -4.69
CA ARG A 90 8.02 14.71 -4.79
C ARG A 90 8.33 13.46 -5.59
N PRO A 91 8.16 13.49 -6.92
CA PRO A 91 8.61 12.39 -7.78
C PRO A 91 10.11 12.15 -7.56
N ARG A 92 10.51 10.90 -7.45
CA ARG A 92 11.90 10.51 -7.20
C ARG A 92 12.16 9.08 -7.66
N PHE A 93 13.42 8.64 -7.66
CA PHE A 93 13.82 7.29 -8.10
C PHE A 93 13.41 6.96 -9.55
N GLY A 94 13.43 7.97 -10.44
CA GLY A 94 13.09 7.78 -11.85
C GLY A 94 11.67 7.27 -12.05
N VAL A 95 11.51 6.14 -12.73
CA VAL A 95 10.20 5.54 -13.01
C VAL A 95 9.54 4.87 -11.81
N MET A 96 10.26 4.65 -10.71
CA MET A 96 9.74 3.93 -9.55
C MET A 96 8.69 4.75 -8.77
N ARG A 97 8.87 6.07 -8.71
CA ARG A 97 7.91 6.98 -8.07
C ARG A 97 7.57 8.15 -9.01
N ALA A 98 7.06 7.80 -10.17
CA ALA A 98 6.57 8.74 -11.18
C ALA A 98 5.11 9.13 -10.89
N ARG A 99 4.67 10.26 -11.46
CA ARG A 99 3.27 10.70 -11.37
C ARG A 99 2.34 9.91 -12.28
N GLU A 100 2.82 9.54 -13.46
CA GLU A 100 2.15 8.68 -14.43
C GLU A 100 2.88 7.35 -14.54
N PHE A 101 2.17 6.25 -14.39
CA PHE A 101 2.75 4.91 -14.41
C PHE A 101 1.73 3.85 -14.84
N VAL A 102 2.22 2.73 -15.33
CA VAL A 102 1.38 1.57 -15.66
C VAL A 102 1.24 0.69 -14.43
N MET A 103 0.00 0.35 -14.09
CA MET A 103 -0.32 -0.55 -13.00
C MET A 103 -1.09 -1.76 -13.52
N LYS A 104 -0.77 -2.96 -13.03
CA LYS A 104 -1.70 -4.06 -13.01
C LYS A 104 -2.45 -3.97 -11.68
N ASP A 105 -3.72 -3.73 -11.73
CA ASP A 105 -4.62 -3.76 -10.59
C ASP A 105 -5.68 -4.84 -10.76
N ALA A 106 -6.06 -5.50 -9.68
CA ALA A 106 -7.04 -6.57 -9.67
C ALA A 106 -8.01 -6.41 -8.50
N TYR A 107 -9.26 -6.80 -8.72
CA TYR A 107 -10.38 -6.60 -7.81
C TYR A 107 -11.21 -7.88 -7.77
N SER A 108 -11.33 -8.48 -6.60
CA SER A 108 -12.09 -9.71 -6.44
C SER A 108 -13.32 -9.52 -5.58
N PHE A 109 -14.38 -10.25 -5.90
CA PHE A 109 -15.69 -10.18 -5.25
C PHE A 109 -16.10 -11.56 -4.78
N HIS A 110 -16.56 -11.66 -3.54
CA HIS A 110 -16.76 -12.90 -2.83
C HIS A 110 -18.11 -12.92 -2.11
N ILE A 111 -18.60 -14.12 -1.84
CA ILE A 111 -19.83 -14.31 -1.07
C ILE A 111 -19.56 -14.38 0.44
N ASP A 112 -18.37 -14.80 0.82
CA ASP A 112 -17.93 -15.01 2.21
C ASP A 112 -16.41 -14.84 2.35
N ASP A 113 -15.95 -14.80 3.59
CA ASP A 113 -14.53 -14.65 3.95
C ASP A 113 -13.69 -15.86 3.55
N ASP A 114 -14.23 -17.07 3.57
CA ASP A 114 -13.49 -18.27 3.16
C ASP A 114 -13.10 -18.19 1.68
N SER A 115 -14.04 -17.78 0.84
CA SER A 115 -13.80 -17.51 -0.58
C SER A 115 -12.77 -16.39 -0.79
N LEU A 116 -12.86 -15.30 0.00
CA LEU A 116 -11.92 -14.19 -0.03
C LEU A 116 -10.49 -14.68 0.33
N HIS A 117 -10.37 -15.43 1.40
CA HIS A 117 -9.06 -15.95 1.84
C HIS A 117 -8.44 -16.93 0.82
N ALA A 118 -9.26 -17.75 0.18
CA ALA A 118 -8.80 -18.65 -0.89
C ALA A 118 -8.24 -17.86 -2.08
N GLU A 119 -8.94 -16.80 -2.52
CA GLU A 119 -8.46 -15.95 -3.61
C GLU A 119 -7.24 -15.10 -3.19
N TYR A 120 -7.20 -14.61 -1.96
CA TYR A 120 -6.03 -13.93 -1.42
C TYR A 120 -4.78 -14.80 -1.51
N ARG A 121 -4.89 -16.08 -1.14
CA ARG A 121 -3.80 -17.06 -1.25
C ARG A 121 -3.44 -17.30 -2.72
N ASN A 122 -4.41 -17.47 -3.60
CA ASN A 122 -4.21 -17.62 -5.04
C ASN A 122 -3.42 -16.42 -5.62
N MET A 123 -3.77 -15.20 -5.21
CA MET A 123 -3.07 -13.99 -5.64
C MET A 123 -1.65 -13.89 -5.06
N TYR A 124 -1.46 -14.27 -3.79
CA TYR A 124 -0.15 -14.34 -3.18
C TYR A 124 0.79 -15.28 -3.98
N ASP A 125 0.33 -16.48 -4.29
CA ASP A 125 1.10 -17.46 -5.07
C ASP A 125 1.33 -16.98 -6.51
N THR A 126 0.36 -16.25 -7.08
CA THR A 126 0.46 -15.66 -8.41
C THR A 126 1.54 -14.59 -8.46
N TYR A 127 1.61 -13.69 -7.48
CA TYR A 127 2.67 -12.69 -7.40
C TYR A 127 4.03 -13.34 -7.17
N ALA A 128 4.13 -14.33 -6.31
CA ALA A 128 5.38 -15.07 -6.12
C ALA A 128 5.89 -15.68 -7.44
N ARG A 129 4.99 -16.26 -8.27
CA ARG A 129 5.35 -16.78 -9.61
C ARG A 129 5.77 -15.67 -10.56
N ILE A 130 5.06 -14.52 -10.56
CA ILE A 130 5.41 -13.37 -11.41
C ILE A 130 6.84 -12.90 -11.12
N PHE A 131 7.14 -12.61 -9.84
CA PHE A 131 8.47 -12.13 -9.44
C PHE A 131 9.57 -13.14 -9.72
N THR A 132 9.29 -14.43 -9.48
CA THR A 132 10.22 -15.53 -9.80
C THR A 132 10.49 -15.61 -11.30
N ARG A 133 9.46 -15.57 -12.14
CA ARG A 133 9.59 -15.58 -13.62
C ARG A 133 10.34 -14.37 -14.18
N LEU A 134 10.27 -13.24 -13.48
CA LEU A 134 11.04 -12.04 -13.82
C LEU A 134 12.48 -12.10 -13.32
N GLY A 135 12.88 -13.16 -12.60
CA GLY A 135 14.24 -13.35 -12.07
C GLY A 135 14.56 -12.41 -10.90
N LEU A 136 13.56 -11.90 -10.21
CA LEU A 136 13.74 -10.95 -9.12
C LEU A 136 13.92 -11.68 -7.79
N LYS A 137 14.84 -11.18 -6.95
CA LYS A 137 14.93 -11.58 -5.55
C LYS A 137 13.94 -10.73 -4.76
N PHE A 138 13.01 -11.35 -4.05
CA PHE A 138 11.94 -10.64 -3.35
C PHE A 138 11.63 -11.27 -1.99
N ARG A 139 10.92 -10.50 -1.16
CA ARG A 139 10.26 -10.96 0.06
C ARG A 139 8.82 -10.45 0.06
N ALA A 140 7.89 -11.31 0.42
CA ALA A 140 6.55 -10.90 0.81
C ALA A 140 6.60 -10.53 2.30
N VAL A 141 6.15 -9.33 2.63
CA VAL A 141 6.18 -8.78 3.98
C VAL A 141 4.78 -8.35 4.40
N PHE A 142 4.49 -8.46 5.68
CA PHE A 142 3.28 -7.85 6.23
C PHE A 142 3.38 -6.33 6.12
N ALA A 143 2.30 -5.70 5.67
CA ALA A 143 2.21 -4.28 5.44
C ALA A 143 0.96 -3.68 6.10
N ASP A 144 1.01 -2.38 6.36
CA ASP A 144 -0.16 -1.60 6.75
C ASP A 144 -1.13 -1.48 5.57
N THR A 145 -2.42 -1.56 5.85
CA THR A 145 -3.48 -1.43 4.85
C THR A 145 -3.67 0.02 4.35
N GLY A 146 -3.12 0.99 5.07
CA GLY A 146 -3.15 2.41 4.70
C GLY A 146 -4.57 2.97 4.51
N ALA A 147 -4.70 3.95 3.61
CA ALA A 147 -5.96 4.62 3.33
C ALA A 147 -7.00 3.75 2.61
N ILE A 148 -6.60 2.59 2.08
CA ILE A 148 -7.49 1.64 1.41
C ILE A 148 -8.33 0.89 2.44
N GLY A 149 -7.76 0.63 3.64
CA GLY A 149 -8.41 -0.13 4.71
C GLY A 149 -8.28 -1.64 4.53
N GLY A 150 -8.87 -2.41 5.45
CA GLY A 150 -8.79 -3.86 5.48
C GLY A 150 -8.08 -4.38 6.73
N SER A 151 -8.06 -5.70 6.92
CA SER A 151 -7.49 -6.36 8.11
C SER A 151 -6.15 -7.05 7.89
N ALA A 152 -5.73 -7.24 6.63
CA ALA A 152 -4.47 -7.88 6.28
C ALA A 152 -3.95 -7.35 4.94
N SER A 153 -2.65 -7.14 4.86
CA SER A 153 -1.98 -6.74 3.62
C SER A 153 -0.60 -7.37 3.55
N HIS A 154 -0.16 -7.69 2.32
CA HIS A 154 1.22 -8.06 2.04
C HIS A 154 1.77 -7.18 0.92
N GLU A 155 3.04 -6.86 1.03
CA GLU A 155 3.82 -6.21 -0.02
C GLU A 155 4.92 -7.15 -0.51
N PHE A 156 5.08 -7.24 -1.82
CA PHE A 156 6.16 -7.99 -2.44
C PHE A 156 7.30 -7.03 -2.76
N HIS A 157 8.31 -6.99 -1.90
CA HIS A 157 9.47 -6.13 -2.07
C HIS A 157 10.58 -6.84 -2.83
N VAL A 158 11.07 -6.19 -3.88
CA VAL A 158 12.32 -6.58 -4.55
C VAL A 158 13.49 -6.11 -3.69
N LEU A 159 14.39 -7.02 -3.34
CA LEU A 159 15.56 -6.71 -2.52
C LEU A 159 16.60 -5.96 -3.35
N ALA A 160 16.96 -4.76 -2.92
CA ALA A 160 17.96 -3.91 -3.54
C ALA A 160 18.64 -3.02 -2.49
N ASP A 161 19.93 -2.68 -2.71
CA ASP A 161 20.68 -1.82 -1.79
C ASP A 161 20.23 -0.34 -1.86
N SER A 162 19.45 0.02 -2.86
CA SER A 162 19.00 1.40 -3.14
C SER A 162 17.47 1.56 -3.07
N GLY A 163 16.78 0.79 -2.21
CA GLY A 163 15.33 0.89 -2.03
C GLY A 163 14.91 2.08 -1.16
N GLU A 164 13.59 2.39 -1.16
CA GLU A 164 13.01 3.39 -0.25
C GLU A 164 12.78 2.83 1.15
N ASP A 165 12.33 1.56 1.23
CA ASP A 165 11.90 0.94 2.47
C ASP A 165 12.96 -0.03 2.99
N ALA A 166 13.17 -0.01 4.30
CA ALA A 166 14.01 -0.97 4.97
C ALA A 166 13.18 -2.18 5.43
N LEU A 167 13.68 -3.38 5.16
CA LEU A 167 13.04 -4.63 5.56
C LEU A 167 13.86 -5.33 6.63
N ALA A 168 13.17 -5.80 7.68
CA ALA A 168 13.70 -6.77 8.63
C ALA A 168 13.25 -8.17 8.21
N PHE A 169 14.19 -9.07 7.93
CA PHE A 169 13.85 -10.45 7.58
C PHE A 169 14.82 -11.46 8.19
N SER A 170 14.36 -12.67 8.39
CA SER A 170 15.17 -13.78 8.85
C SER A 170 15.84 -14.51 7.68
N GLU A 171 17.09 -14.93 7.86
CA GLU A 171 17.77 -15.82 6.91
C GLU A 171 17.40 -17.30 7.13
N THR A 172 16.83 -17.63 8.29
CA THR A 172 16.57 -19.01 8.71
C THR A 172 15.08 -19.35 8.85
N SER A 173 14.18 -18.37 8.67
CA SER A 173 12.73 -18.55 8.72
C SER A 173 12.06 -17.68 7.67
N ASP A 174 10.74 -17.83 7.52
CA ASP A 174 9.91 -17.03 6.59
C ASP A 174 9.55 -15.65 7.12
N TYR A 175 10.08 -15.26 8.30
CA TYR A 175 9.79 -13.92 8.87
C TYR A 175 10.34 -12.81 7.98
N ALA A 176 9.47 -11.91 7.58
CA ALA A 176 9.82 -10.66 6.92
C ALA A 176 8.76 -9.58 7.21
N ALA A 177 9.21 -8.39 7.56
CA ALA A 177 8.34 -7.24 7.84
C ALA A 177 9.01 -5.95 7.39
N ASN A 178 8.22 -4.93 7.02
CA ASN A 178 8.71 -3.56 6.96
C ASN A 178 9.19 -3.15 8.36
N VAL A 179 10.28 -2.39 8.46
CA VAL A 179 10.85 -1.99 9.77
C VAL A 179 9.85 -1.21 10.64
N GLU A 180 8.86 -0.56 10.03
CA GLU A 180 7.77 0.12 10.75
C GLU A 180 6.85 -0.85 11.50
N LEU A 181 6.73 -2.10 11.03
CA LEU A 181 5.93 -3.17 11.62
C LEU A 181 6.77 -4.27 12.28
N ALA A 182 8.10 -4.22 12.12
CA ALA A 182 8.96 -5.25 12.67
C ALA A 182 8.92 -5.23 14.20
N GLU A 183 8.66 -6.39 14.81
CA GLU A 183 8.70 -6.54 16.27
C GLU A 183 10.13 -6.38 16.79
N ALA A 184 10.32 -5.50 17.75
CA ALA A 184 11.57 -5.36 18.47
C ALA A 184 11.47 -6.07 19.82
N LEU A 185 12.35 -7.05 20.02
CA LEU A 185 12.48 -7.71 21.31
C LEU A 185 13.38 -6.86 22.23
N ALA A 186 12.90 -6.57 23.43
CA ALA A 186 13.75 -5.92 24.43
C ALA A 186 14.92 -6.83 24.80
N PRO A 187 16.17 -6.33 24.80
CA PRO A 187 17.38 -7.14 25.05
C PRO A 187 17.54 -7.58 26.52
N GLY A 188 16.47 -7.55 27.31
CA GLY A 188 16.44 -7.97 28.72
C GLY A 188 15.41 -7.23 29.55
N ALA A 189 15.40 -7.50 30.85
CA ALA A 189 14.53 -6.79 31.78
C ALA A 189 14.92 -5.30 31.84
N ARG A 190 13.93 -4.43 31.76
CA ARG A 190 14.14 -2.99 31.89
C ARG A 190 14.65 -2.69 33.31
N PRO A 191 15.79 -2.00 33.49
CA PRO A 191 16.24 -1.61 34.80
C PRO A 191 15.22 -0.65 35.45
N ALA A 192 15.18 -0.65 36.78
CA ALA A 192 14.39 0.35 37.49
C ALA A 192 14.83 1.77 37.11
N PRO A 193 13.91 2.74 37.05
CA PRO A 193 14.28 4.11 36.74
C PRO A 193 15.25 4.64 37.80
N ALA A 194 16.32 5.31 37.34
CA ALA A 194 17.32 5.91 38.21
C ALA A 194 16.83 7.20 38.88
N GLU A 195 15.83 7.85 38.28
CA GLU A 195 15.26 9.12 38.74
C GLU A 195 13.73 9.08 38.63
N ALA A 196 13.04 9.92 39.34
CA ALA A 196 11.61 10.13 39.20
C ALA A 196 11.30 10.77 37.85
N LEU A 197 10.13 10.43 37.27
CA LEU A 197 9.63 11.08 36.07
C LEU A 197 9.45 12.59 36.32
N ARG A 198 9.96 13.40 35.42
CA ARG A 198 9.81 14.86 35.43
C ARG A 198 9.69 15.40 34.01
N ASP A 199 8.96 16.47 33.86
CA ASP A 199 8.90 17.25 32.64
C ASP A 199 10.07 18.22 32.58
N ILE A 200 10.59 18.46 31.39
CA ILE A 200 11.68 19.40 31.11
C ILE A 200 11.25 20.35 30.02
N ASP A 201 11.30 21.64 30.27
CA ASP A 201 10.98 22.64 29.27
C ASP A 201 12.04 22.63 28.15
N THR A 202 11.57 22.53 26.89
CA THR A 202 12.43 22.54 25.70
C THR A 202 12.01 23.63 24.70
N PRO A 203 12.06 24.91 25.09
CA PRO A 203 11.43 26.01 24.34
C PRO A 203 12.09 26.25 22.98
N THR A 204 13.36 25.88 22.81
CA THR A 204 14.11 26.09 21.56
C THR A 204 14.65 24.82 20.92
N GLN A 205 14.58 23.70 21.62
CA GLN A 205 15.08 22.39 21.17
C GLN A 205 14.07 21.76 20.18
N LYS A 206 14.52 21.43 18.97
CA LYS A 206 13.69 20.85 17.92
C LYS A 206 14.07 19.42 17.53
N THR A 207 15.27 19.02 17.87
CA THR A 207 15.82 17.71 17.53
C THR A 207 16.18 16.90 18.77
N CYS A 208 16.35 15.59 18.63
CA CYS A 208 16.84 14.75 19.72
C CYS A 208 18.26 15.16 20.18
N GLU A 209 19.09 15.63 19.25
CA GLU A 209 20.44 16.14 19.51
C GLU A 209 20.40 17.36 20.42
N ASP A 210 19.50 18.31 20.13
CA ASP A 210 19.36 19.53 20.94
C ASP A 210 18.91 19.18 22.36
N VAL A 211 17.96 18.25 22.49
CA VAL A 211 17.46 17.79 23.80
C VAL A 211 18.53 17.01 24.54
N ALA A 212 19.27 16.13 23.87
CA ALA A 212 20.36 15.39 24.46
C ALA A 212 21.47 16.34 25.00
N ALA A 213 21.80 17.38 24.24
CA ALA A 213 22.77 18.41 24.64
C ALA A 213 22.27 19.21 25.84
N LEU A 214 21.00 19.64 25.86
CA LEU A 214 20.38 20.36 26.98
C LEU A 214 20.41 19.53 28.25
N MET A 215 20.13 18.23 28.15
CA MET A 215 20.07 17.32 29.30
C MET A 215 21.41 16.74 29.70
N GLY A 216 22.48 16.94 28.93
CA GLY A 216 23.80 16.34 29.16
C GLY A 216 23.80 14.81 29.08
N ILE A 217 22.97 14.21 28.22
CA ILE A 217 22.84 12.77 28.05
C ILE A 217 23.29 12.34 26.65
N ALA A 218 23.63 11.07 26.49
CA ALA A 218 23.93 10.52 25.17
C ALA A 218 22.68 10.50 24.29
N LEU A 219 22.81 10.80 22.99
CA LEU A 219 21.72 10.78 22.00
C LEU A 219 20.95 9.44 21.99
N ALA A 220 21.67 8.32 22.16
CA ALA A 220 21.05 6.98 22.24
C ALA A 220 20.08 6.78 23.41
N ARG A 221 20.02 7.72 24.36
CA ARG A 221 19.08 7.73 25.49
C ARG A 221 17.85 8.60 25.25
N THR A 222 17.73 9.22 24.10
CA THR A 222 16.56 9.99 23.69
C THR A 222 15.63 9.14 22.83
N ALA A 223 14.33 9.37 22.97
CA ALA A 223 13.31 8.80 22.09
C ALA A 223 12.36 9.92 21.67
N LYS A 224 12.02 9.96 20.37
CA LYS A 224 11.01 10.87 19.84
C LYS A 224 9.78 10.04 19.47
N SER A 225 8.64 10.37 20.06
CA SER A 225 7.35 9.86 19.60
C SER A 225 6.86 10.71 18.42
N ILE A 226 6.41 10.08 17.36
CA ILE A 226 5.92 10.72 16.14
C ILE A 226 4.41 10.46 16.04
#